data_064a7e952fd12a65cd07c4f5725d783d
#
_entry.id   064a7e952fd12a65cd07c4f5725d783d
#
_cell.length_a   1.000
_cell.length_b   1.000
_cell.length_c   1.000
_cell.angle_alpha   90.00
_cell.angle_beta   90.00
_cell.angle_gamma   90.00
#
_symmetry.space_group_name_H-M   'P 1'
#
loop_
_entity.id
_entity.type
_entity.pdbx_description
1 polymer ?
#
loop_
_entity_poly.entity_id
_entity_poly.type
_entity_poly.pdbx_seq_one_letter_code
_entity_poly.pdbx_strand_id
1 'polypeptide(L)'
;MEIFKIRASSAGKISGVKGLGETGKSYCKQWLKETLYKRRTEIKSKYIDKGNRLEEEAFTLMALQLDLGMVYKNDKYYQDDYFCGTPDLIHNGVVYDNKCSWSLDTFPMFESEIPNSDYFNQLQVYMHLTGCRKASLCYTLIDADYDLVSQAVKWLTEPKKIYSTISNMIYTKEAYKAYYEEFCDGFEGNFIEIPEADRIKTFEFEYDPQVIEKLQARVLECREYIATIIK
;
A
#
# COMPACT_ATOMS: atom_id res chain seq x y z
N MET A 1 19.63 8.59 -22.84
CA MET A 1 19.25 7.94 -21.57
C MET A 1 17.90 8.47 -21.15
N GLU A 2 17.07 7.65 -20.53
CA GLU A 2 15.77 8.06 -20.00
C GLU A 2 15.96 9.10 -18.91
N ILE A 3 15.07 10.13 -18.88
CA ILE A 3 15.12 11.18 -17.84
C ILE A 3 14.54 10.60 -16.56
N PHE A 4 15.24 10.78 -15.43
CA PHE A 4 14.76 10.33 -14.13
C PHE A 4 13.44 10.99 -13.76
N LYS A 5 12.44 10.17 -13.43
CA LYS A 5 11.17 10.53 -12.80
C LYS A 5 10.99 9.69 -11.56
N ILE A 6 10.42 10.26 -10.50
CA ILE A 6 10.11 9.49 -9.30
C ILE A 6 8.73 8.86 -9.42
N ARG A 7 8.61 7.59 -9.04
CA ARG A 7 7.31 6.93 -8.92
C ARG A 7 6.59 7.46 -7.66
N ALA A 8 5.29 7.68 -7.75
CA ALA A 8 4.48 8.13 -6.63
C ALA A 8 4.72 7.29 -5.37
N SER A 9 4.69 5.95 -5.49
CA SER A 9 4.94 5.00 -4.39
C SER A 9 6.37 5.04 -3.81
N SER A 10 7.28 5.81 -4.40
CA SER A 10 8.65 6.00 -3.94
C SER A 10 8.97 7.46 -3.60
N ALA A 11 8.00 8.37 -3.69
CA ALA A 11 8.20 9.80 -3.43
C ALA A 11 8.74 10.08 -2.03
N GLY A 12 8.31 9.29 -1.03
CA GLY A 12 8.83 9.38 0.34
C GLY A 12 10.34 9.16 0.45
N LYS A 13 10.94 8.36 -0.44
CA LYS A 13 12.40 8.10 -0.43
C LYS A 13 13.24 9.33 -0.71
N ILE A 14 12.68 10.34 -1.36
CA ILE A 14 13.37 11.59 -1.70
C ILE A 14 12.85 12.81 -0.93
N SER A 15 11.86 12.65 -0.06
CA SER A 15 11.18 13.74 0.65
C SER A 15 11.98 14.33 1.83
N GLY A 16 13.22 13.93 2.03
CA GLY A 16 14.09 14.33 3.15
C GLY A 16 14.12 15.84 3.41
N VAL A 17 14.22 16.24 4.68
CA VAL A 17 14.17 17.65 5.10
C VAL A 17 15.41 18.42 4.66
N LYS A 18 16.60 17.82 4.75
CA LYS A 18 17.91 18.46 4.51
C LYS A 18 18.54 18.13 3.16
N GLY A 19 17.72 17.87 2.11
CA GLY A 19 18.23 17.48 0.79
C GLY A 19 18.11 15.99 0.52
N LEU A 20 18.79 15.52 -0.53
CA LEU A 20 18.79 14.12 -0.93
C LEU A 20 19.64 13.29 0.05
N GLY A 21 18.98 12.64 1.01
CA GLY A 21 19.64 11.76 1.99
C GLY A 21 20.13 10.44 1.36
N GLU A 22 20.75 9.57 2.16
CA GLU A 22 21.30 8.29 1.68
C GLU A 22 20.23 7.34 1.08
N THR A 23 19.00 7.38 1.59
CA THR A 23 17.87 6.64 1.01
C THR A 23 17.57 7.09 -0.43
N GLY A 24 17.52 8.41 -0.66
CA GLY A 24 17.29 8.96 -1.99
C GLY A 24 18.46 8.65 -2.94
N LYS A 25 19.71 8.78 -2.49
CA LYS A 25 20.90 8.40 -3.28
C LYS A 25 20.91 6.91 -3.63
N SER A 26 20.53 6.06 -2.69
CA SER A 26 20.41 4.61 -2.92
C SER A 26 19.34 4.30 -3.95
N TYR A 27 18.20 4.99 -3.89
CA TYR A 27 17.14 4.87 -4.89
C TYR A 27 17.60 5.33 -6.28
N CYS A 28 18.33 6.45 -6.39
CA CYS A 28 18.91 6.91 -7.65
C CYS A 28 19.86 5.89 -8.26
N LYS A 29 20.74 5.29 -7.43
CA LYS A 29 21.66 4.22 -7.88
C LYS A 29 20.92 2.98 -8.37
N GLN A 30 19.85 2.58 -7.68
CA GLN A 30 19.00 1.48 -8.10
C GLN A 30 18.31 1.78 -9.43
N TRP A 31 17.65 2.94 -9.54
CA TRP A 31 17.00 3.39 -10.77
C TRP A 31 17.97 3.39 -11.97
N LEU A 32 19.19 3.90 -11.75
CA LEU A 32 20.21 3.95 -12.78
C LEU A 32 20.59 2.54 -13.27
N LYS A 33 20.79 1.57 -12.35
CA LYS A 33 21.06 0.17 -12.71
C LYS A 33 19.90 -0.44 -13.50
N GLU A 34 18.66 -0.22 -13.05
CA GLU A 34 17.45 -0.70 -13.74
C GLU A 34 17.35 -0.12 -15.15
N THR A 35 17.66 1.17 -15.31
CA THR A 35 17.59 1.88 -16.60
C THR A 35 18.69 1.42 -17.58
N LEU A 36 19.93 1.32 -17.11
CA LEU A 36 21.07 0.94 -17.95
C LEU A 36 21.00 -0.51 -18.41
N TYR A 37 20.62 -1.42 -17.51
CA TYR A 37 20.69 -2.86 -17.77
C TYR A 37 19.33 -3.50 -18.06
N LYS A 38 18.24 -2.72 -18.01
CA LYS A 38 16.85 -3.19 -18.22
C LYS A 38 16.48 -4.39 -17.33
N ARG A 39 17.04 -4.41 -16.12
CA ARG A 39 16.80 -5.47 -15.12
C ARG A 39 16.21 -4.85 -13.87
N ARG A 40 14.99 -5.25 -13.56
CA ARG A 40 14.29 -4.84 -12.36
C ARG A 40 14.13 -6.03 -11.42
N THR A 41 14.50 -5.85 -10.16
CA THR A 41 14.20 -6.83 -9.11
C THR A 41 12.77 -6.66 -8.65
N GLU A 42 11.98 -7.71 -8.77
CA GLU A 42 10.65 -7.74 -8.13
C GLU A 42 10.83 -7.82 -6.62
N ILE A 43 10.20 -6.89 -5.91
CA ILE A 43 10.14 -6.94 -4.45
C ILE A 43 9.01 -7.88 -4.09
N LYS A 44 9.36 -9.09 -3.63
CA LYS A 44 8.40 -10.05 -3.10
C LYS A 44 8.31 -9.88 -1.60
N SER A 45 7.11 -9.63 -1.08
CA SER A 45 6.82 -9.65 0.34
C SER A 45 5.41 -10.19 0.56
N LYS A 46 5.20 -10.84 1.71
CA LYS A 46 3.88 -11.35 2.11
C LYS A 46 2.81 -10.25 2.12
N TYR A 47 3.19 -9.01 2.43
CA TYR A 47 2.28 -7.85 2.45
C TYR A 47 1.82 -7.47 1.04
N ILE A 48 2.76 -7.44 0.08
CA ILE A 48 2.45 -7.16 -1.33
C ILE A 48 1.61 -8.29 -1.92
N ASP A 49 1.95 -9.54 -1.59
CA ASP A 49 1.21 -10.71 -2.09
C ASP A 49 -0.25 -10.70 -1.60
N LYS A 50 -0.47 -10.47 -0.30
CA LYS A 50 -1.83 -10.32 0.25
C LYS A 50 -2.58 -9.16 -0.43
N GLY A 51 -1.95 -7.99 -0.55
CA GLY A 51 -2.56 -6.82 -1.19
C GLY A 51 -2.99 -7.09 -2.63
N ASN A 52 -2.15 -7.74 -3.43
CA ASN A 52 -2.46 -8.05 -4.82
C ASN A 52 -3.57 -9.10 -4.97
N ARG A 53 -3.59 -10.10 -4.08
CA ARG A 53 -4.59 -11.20 -4.14
C ARG A 53 -5.98 -10.73 -3.74
N LEU A 54 -6.08 -9.86 -2.74
CA LEU A 54 -7.34 -9.46 -2.10
C LEU A 54 -7.77 -8.03 -2.48
N GLU A 55 -7.23 -7.51 -3.58
CA GLU A 55 -7.48 -6.12 -4.02
C GLU A 55 -8.95 -5.93 -4.42
N GLU A 56 -9.56 -6.92 -5.10
CA GLU A 56 -10.96 -6.83 -5.54
C GLU A 56 -11.93 -6.85 -4.36
N GLU A 57 -11.69 -7.70 -3.37
CA GLU A 57 -12.46 -7.74 -2.13
C GLU A 57 -12.31 -6.45 -1.33
N ALA A 58 -11.09 -5.89 -1.29
CA ALA A 58 -10.83 -4.61 -0.64
C ALA A 58 -11.59 -3.47 -1.32
N PHE A 59 -11.63 -3.42 -2.65
CA PHE A 59 -12.44 -2.43 -3.37
C PHE A 59 -13.95 -2.62 -3.14
N THR A 60 -14.41 -3.87 -3.03
CA THR A 60 -15.80 -4.16 -2.70
C THR A 60 -16.14 -3.63 -1.31
N LEU A 61 -15.30 -3.89 -0.31
CA LEU A 61 -15.48 -3.34 1.04
C LEU A 61 -15.50 -1.81 1.04
N MET A 62 -14.53 -1.20 0.34
CA MET A 62 -14.48 0.27 0.21
C MET A 62 -15.75 0.83 -0.45
N ALA A 63 -16.20 0.22 -1.54
CA ALA A 63 -17.39 0.67 -2.25
C ALA A 63 -18.64 0.65 -1.37
N LEU A 64 -18.81 -0.41 -0.57
CA LEU A 64 -19.94 -0.57 0.35
C LEU A 64 -19.85 0.40 1.53
N GLN A 65 -18.70 0.48 2.21
CA GLN A 65 -18.56 1.24 3.45
C GLN A 65 -18.45 2.76 3.22
N LEU A 66 -17.98 3.18 2.06
CA LEU A 66 -17.83 4.60 1.69
C LEU A 66 -18.94 5.09 0.73
N ASP A 67 -19.94 4.25 0.46
CA ASP A 67 -21.06 4.56 -0.44
C ASP A 67 -20.61 5.09 -1.82
N LEU A 68 -19.57 4.44 -2.37
CA LEU A 68 -19.00 4.87 -3.66
C LEU A 68 -19.81 4.36 -4.86
N GLY A 69 -20.74 3.42 -4.63
CA GLY A 69 -21.42 2.72 -5.72
C GLY A 69 -20.48 1.80 -6.49
N MET A 70 -20.63 1.73 -7.81
CA MET A 70 -19.79 0.86 -8.64
C MET A 70 -18.43 1.53 -8.91
N VAL A 71 -17.36 0.90 -8.47
CA VAL A 71 -15.99 1.37 -8.67
C VAL A 71 -15.19 0.41 -9.53
N TYR A 72 -14.23 0.94 -10.27
CA TYR A 72 -13.35 0.15 -11.11
C TYR A 72 -11.91 0.54 -10.83
N LYS A 73 -11.04 -0.47 -10.75
CA LYS A 73 -9.59 -0.25 -10.66
C LYS A 73 -9.13 0.65 -11.80
N ASN A 74 -8.26 1.60 -11.48
CA ASN A 74 -7.66 2.43 -12.49
C ASN A 74 -6.42 1.76 -13.08
N ASP A 75 -6.41 1.52 -14.38
CA ASP A 75 -5.26 0.95 -15.10
C ASP A 75 -4.44 2.02 -15.84
N LYS A 76 -4.90 3.28 -15.80
CA LYS A 76 -4.24 4.36 -16.51
C LYS A 76 -2.95 4.77 -15.77
N TYR A 77 -1.84 4.71 -16.50
CA TYR A 77 -0.57 5.26 -16.08
C TYR A 77 -0.52 6.75 -16.34
N TYR A 78 -0.16 7.53 -15.31
CA TYR A 78 -0.01 8.98 -15.37
C TYR A 78 1.44 9.36 -15.23
N GLN A 79 1.86 10.39 -15.96
CA GLN A 79 3.20 10.95 -15.84
C GLN A 79 3.27 12.40 -16.30
N ASP A 80 4.21 13.14 -15.72
CA ASP A 80 4.68 14.44 -16.17
C ASP A 80 6.21 14.46 -16.31
N ASP A 81 6.82 15.61 -16.21
CA ASP A 81 8.29 15.75 -16.29
C ASP A 81 9.00 15.23 -15.04
N TYR A 82 8.35 15.16 -13.88
CA TYR A 82 8.95 14.86 -12.58
C TYR A 82 8.48 13.53 -11.99
N PHE A 83 7.21 13.20 -12.21
CA PHE A 83 6.50 12.14 -11.51
C PHE A 83 5.90 11.12 -12.45
N CYS A 84 5.66 9.92 -11.93
CA CYS A 84 4.89 8.91 -12.64
C CYS A 84 4.21 7.94 -11.65
N GLY A 85 3.11 7.32 -12.09
CA GLY A 85 2.44 6.30 -11.30
C GLY A 85 1.04 5.94 -11.81
N THR A 86 0.48 4.92 -11.19
CA THR A 86 -0.88 4.44 -11.42
C THR A 86 -1.59 4.44 -10.08
N PRO A 87 -2.48 5.41 -9.80
CA PRO A 87 -3.33 5.35 -8.59
C PRO A 87 -4.28 4.17 -8.66
N ASP A 88 -4.63 3.57 -7.53
CA ASP A 88 -5.46 2.36 -7.48
C ASP A 88 -6.89 2.64 -7.99
N LEU A 89 -7.48 3.75 -7.53
CA LEU A 89 -8.84 4.14 -7.86
C LEU A 89 -8.96 5.67 -7.95
N ILE A 90 -9.71 6.14 -8.93
CA ILE A 90 -10.15 7.55 -9.03
C ILE A 90 -11.66 7.55 -9.15
N HIS A 91 -12.35 8.16 -8.20
CA HIS A 91 -13.80 8.22 -8.20
C HIS A 91 -14.28 9.60 -7.75
N ASN A 92 -15.20 10.22 -8.51
CA ASN A 92 -15.78 11.54 -8.22
C ASN A 92 -14.75 12.64 -7.88
N GLY A 93 -13.59 12.64 -8.55
CA GLY A 93 -12.53 13.65 -8.33
C GLY A 93 -11.70 13.43 -7.06
N VAL A 94 -11.81 12.27 -6.42
CA VAL A 94 -11.00 11.82 -5.29
C VAL A 94 -10.12 10.66 -5.72
N VAL A 95 -8.85 10.70 -5.33
CA VAL A 95 -7.92 9.57 -5.46
C VAL A 95 -8.04 8.69 -4.23
N TYR A 96 -8.24 7.40 -4.42
CA TYR A 96 -8.20 6.40 -3.36
C TYR A 96 -6.99 5.50 -3.54
N ASP A 97 -6.29 5.21 -2.44
CA ASP A 97 -5.18 4.28 -2.39
C ASP A 97 -5.46 3.27 -1.26
N ASN A 98 -5.53 2.00 -1.62
CA ASN A 98 -5.85 0.94 -0.67
C ASN A 98 -4.60 0.30 -0.09
N LYS A 99 -4.64 0.04 1.21
CA LYS A 99 -3.63 -0.73 1.95
C LYS A 99 -4.32 -1.88 2.67
N CYS A 100 -4.33 -3.06 2.05
CA CYS A 100 -4.81 -4.26 2.70
C CYS A 100 -3.86 -4.63 3.85
N SER A 101 -4.33 -4.51 5.09
CA SER A 101 -3.53 -4.85 6.27
C SER A 101 -3.24 -6.35 6.33
N TRP A 102 -2.02 -6.70 6.71
CA TRP A 102 -1.62 -8.11 6.81
C TRP A 102 -2.44 -8.86 7.87
N SER A 103 -2.63 -8.23 9.01
CA SER A 103 -3.32 -8.79 10.17
C SER A 103 -4.00 -7.68 10.97
N LEU A 104 -4.81 -8.07 11.95
CA LEU A 104 -5.43 -7.12 12.88
C LEU A 104 -4.38 -6.24 13.60
N ASP A 105 -3.22 -6.83 13.96
CA ASP A 105 -2.14 -6.09 14.63
C ASP A 105 -1.57 -4.94 13.80
N THR A 106 -1.65 -5.04 12.47
CA THR A 106 -1.13 -4.03 11.54
C THR A 106 -2.19 -3.05 11.05
N PHE A 107 -3.43 -3.24 11.47
CA PHE A 107 -4.55 -2.40 11.06
C PHE A 107 -4.69 -1.19 11.99
N PRO A 108 -4.66 0.06 11.47
CA PRO A 108 -4.68 1.27 12.26
C PRO A 108 -6.09 1.65 12.72
N MET A 109 -6.75 0.76 13.47
CA MET A 109 -8.15 0.90 13.87
C MET A 109 -8.40 2.17 14.68
N PHE A 110 -7.49 2.52 15.59
CA PHE A 110 -7.66 3.60 16.56
C PHE A 110 -6.75 4.80 16.31
N GLU A 111 -5.89 4.74 15.29
CA GLU A 111 -4.96 5.80 14.97
C GLU A 111 -5.68 7.01 14.38
N SER A 112 -5.29 8.21 14.84
CA SER A 112 -5.75 9.49 14.31
C SER A 112 -4.89 10.00 13.14
N GLU A 113 -3.67 9.48 13.00
CA GLU A 113 -2.70 9.85 11.98
C GLU A 113 -2.25 8.63 11.19
N ILE A 114 -1.78 8.84 9.96
CA ILE A 114 -1.29 7.74 9.14
C ILE A 114 -0.04 7.10 9.75
N PRO A 115 0.03 5.76 9.84
CA PRO A 115 1.18 5.06 10.39
C PRO A 115 2.48 5.24 9.58
N ASN A 116 2.37 5.52 8.29
CA ASN A 116 3.51 5.69 7.40
C ASN A 116 3.36 6.97 6.57
N SER A 117 4.18 7.96 6.87
CA SER A 117 4.19 9.26 6.19
C SER A 117 4.56 9.21 4.70
N ASP A 118 5.16 8.11 4.21
CA ASP A 118 5.47 7.95 2.78
C ASP A 118 4.19 7.94 1.93
N TYR A 119 3.08 7.44 2.47
CA TYR A 119 1.80 7.41 1.77
C TYR A 119 1.22 8.81 1.53
N PHE A 120 1.49 9.77 2.43
CA PHE A 120 1.13 11.16 2.19
C PHE A 120 1.78 11.69 0.91
N ASN A 121 3.09 11.51 0.74
CA ASN A 121 3.80 11.93 -0.47
C ASN A 121 3.28 11.21 -1.71
N GLN A 122 2.96 9.92 -1.61
CA GLN A 122 2.38 9.14 -2.71
C GLN A 122 1.06 9.75 -3.18
N LEU A 123 0.16 10.06 -2.26
CA LEU A 123 -1.15 10.63 -2.55
C LEU A 123 -1.04 12.04 -3.13
N GLN A 124 -0.12 12.89 -2.62
CA GLN A 124 0.13 14.21 -3.18
C GLN A 124 0.57 14.14 -4.64
N VAL A 125 1.47 13.20 -4.97
CA VAL A 125 1.89 12.96 -6.35
C VAL A 125 0.73 12.47 -7.21
N TYR A 126 -0.10 11.55 -6.71
CA TYR A 126 -1.26 11.08 -7.45
C TYR A 126 -2.28 12.20 -7.70
N MET A 127 -2.58 13.03 -6.70
CA MET A 127 -3.46 14.20 -6.88
C MET A 127 -2.89 15.18 -7.92
N HIS A 128 -1.58 15.42 -7.90
CA HIS A 128 -0.91 16.26 -8.89
C HIS A 128 -1.06 15.72 -10.31
N LEU A 129 -0.77 14.44 -10.51
CA LEU A 129 -0.79 13.79 -11.82
C LEU A 129 -2.21 13.66 -12.42
N THR A 130 -3.21 13.49 -11.55
CA THR A 130 -4.60 13.29 -11.98
C THR A 130 -5.41 14.58 -12.05
N GLY A 131 -4.93 15.66 -11.44
CA GLY A 131 -5.67 16.92 -11.27
C GLY A 131 -6.71 16.89 -10.14
N CYS A 132 -6.83 15.77 -9.40
CA CYS A 132 -7.67 15.68 -8.21
C CYS A 132 -7.16 16.58 -7.10
N ARG A 133 -8.07 17.05 -6.24
CA ARG A 133 -7.74 17.92 -5.11
C ARG A 133 -7.93 17.25 -3.75
N LYS A 134 -8.48 16.05 -3.74
CA LYS A 134 -8.69 15.24 -2.55
C LYS A 134 -8.18 13.83 -2.78
N ALA A 135 -7.70 13.22 -1.71
CA ALA A 135 -7.31 11.83 -1.70
C ALA A 135 -7.71 11.18 -0.38
N SER A 136 -7.99 9.88 -0.42
CA SER A 136 -8.28 9.04 0.74
C SER A 136 -7.33 7.84 0.76
N LEU A 137 -6.58 7.68 1.84
CA LEU A 137 -5.84 6.47 2.14
C LEU A 137 -6.75 5.53 2.91
N CYS A 138 -7.07 4.38 2.32
CA CYS A 138 -7.95 3.40 2.92
C CYS A 138 -7.14 2.19 3.39
N TYR A 139 -7.21 1.90 4.69
CA TYR A 139 -6.75 0.61 5.20
C TYR A 139 -7.95 -0.33 5.28
N THR A 140 -7.76 -1.57 4.83
CA THR A 140 -8.80 -2.59 4.84
C THR A 140 -8.34 -3.86 5.56
N LEU A 141 -9.27 -4.51 6.27
CA LEU A 141 -9.13 -5.86 6.81
C LEU A 141 -9.95 -6.82 5.95
N ILE A 142 -9.26 -7.60 5.13
CA ILE A 142 -9.85 -8.64 4.27
C ILE A 142 -9.34 -10.00 4.75
N ASP A 143 -10.25 -10.96 4.86
CA ASP A 143 -9.91 -12.34 5.23
C ASP A 143 -8.80 -12.87 4.33
N ALA A 144 -7.74 -13.40 4.92
CA ALA A 144 -6.67 -14.02 4.15
C ALA A 144 -7.20 -15.28 3.44
N ASP A 145 -6.79 -15.49 2.20
CA ASP A 145 -7.12 -16.71 1.46
C ASP A 145 -6.42 -17.94 2.07
N TYR A 146 -6.84 -19.13 1.62
CA TYR A 146 -6.32 -20.40 2.09
C TYR A 146 -4.78 -20.50 1.98
N ASP A 147 -4.21 -20.08 0.86
CA ASP A 147 -2.77 -20.18 0.64
C ASP A 147 -1.98 -19.31 1.61
N LEU A 148 -2.47 -18.10 1.88
CA LEU A 148 -1.84 -17.17 2.84
C LEU A 148 -1.92 -17.73 4.26
N VAL A 149 -3.08 -18.25 4.66
CA VAL A 149 -3.27 -18.89 5.97
C VAL A 149 -2.38 -20.13 6.10
N SER A 150 -2.42 -21.03 5.13
CA SER A 150 -1.61 -22.26 5.10
C SER A 150 -0.11 -21.95 5.20
N GLN A 151 0.37 -20.95 4.45
CA GLN A 151 1.77 -20.52 4.53
C GLN A 151 2.14 -19.93 5.90
N ALA A 152 1.22 -19.18 6.52
CA ALA A 152 1.46 -18.54 7.82
C ALA A 152 1.57 -19.57 8.95
N VAL A 153 0.82 -20.67 8.88
CA VAL A 153 0.80 -21.71 9.93
C VAL A 153 1.71 -22.91 9.64
N LYS A 154 2.27 -23.02 8.44
CA LYS A 154 3.02 -24.19 7.92
C LYS A 154 4.05 -24.78 8.88
N TRP A 155 4.70 -23.95 9.67
CA TRP A 155 5.77 -24.38 10.59
C TRP A 155 5.36 -24.33 12.06
N LEU A 156 4.10 -24.05 12.34
CA LEU A 156 3.56 -24.03 13.69
C LEU A 156 3.06 -25.43 14.06
N THR A 157 3.41 -25.87 15.26
CA THR A 157 2.99 -27.16 15.80
C THR A 157 2.08 -27.06 17.03
N GLU A 158 2.05 -25.88 17.65
CA GLU A 158 1.25 -25.64 18.84
C GLU A 158 -0.16 -25.15 18.44
N PRO A 159 -1.26 -25.86 18.79
CA PRO A 159 -2.62 -25.48 18.41
C PRO A 159 -2.99 -24.05 18.79
N LYS A 160 -2.58 -23.61 20.00
CA LYS A 160 -2.81 -22.22 20.45
C LYS A 160 -2.14 -21.17 19.55
N LYS A 161 -0.92 -21.43 19.07
CA LYS A 161 -0.21 -20.53 18.15
C LYS A 161 -0.85 -20.52 16.77
N ILE A 162 -1.25 -21.67 16.27
CA ILE A 162 -1.99 -21.81 15.01
C ILE A 162 -3.27 -20.98 15.10
N TYR A 163 -4.10 -21.22 16.12
CA TYR A 163 -5.32 -20.46 16.35
C TYR A 163 -5.08 -18.95 16.40
N SER A 164 -4.11 -18.51 17.21
CA SER A 164 -3.78 -17.07 17.34
C SER A 164 -3.33 -16.44 16.02
N THR A 165 -2.55 -17.19 15.21
CA THR A 165 -2.12 -16.71 13.88
C THR A 165 -3.29 -16.56 12.93
N ILE A 166 -4.16 -17.57 12.86
CA ILE A 166 -5.34 -17.55 11.99
C ILE A 166 -6.30 -16.43 12.41
N SER A 167 -6.62 -16.34 13.71
CA SER A 167 -7.54 -15.32 14.23
C SER A 167 -7.08 -13.88 14.00
N ASN A 168 -5.78 -13.65 13.75
CA ASN A 168 -5.26 -12.35 13.35
C ASN A 168 -5.35 -12.08 11.83
N MET A 169 -5.65 -13.09 11.03
CA MET A 169 -5.65 -13.01 9.56
C MET A 169 -7.05 -13.13 8.95
N ILE A 170 -8.05 -13.53 9.76
CA ILE A 170 -9.44 -13.69 9.35
C ILE A 170 -10.35 -12.89 10.29
N TYR A 171 -11.47 -12.41 9.79
CA TYR A 171 -12.32 -11.42 10.49
C TYR A 171 -13.80 -11.78 10.44
N THR A 172 -14.18 -12.75 9.59
CA THR A 172 -15.57 -13.23 9.42
C THR A 172 -15.78 -14.61 10.02
N LYS A 173 -17.03 -14.91 10.39
CA LYS A 173 -17.41 -16.25 10.87
C LYS A 173 -17.30 -17.30 9.78
N GLU A 174 -17.55 -16.92 8.53
CA GLU A 174 -17.43 -17.80 7.37
C GLU A 174 -15.99 -18.27 7.20
N ALA A 175 -15.03 -17.33 7.20
CA ALA A 175 -13.61 -17.68 7.11
C ALA A 175 -13.15 -18.49 8.34
N TYR A 176 -13.63 -18.10 9.54
CA TYR A 176 -13.33 -18.86 10.76
C TYR A 176 -13.76 -20.32 10.66
N LYS A 177 -14.99 -20.60 10.24
CA LYS A 177 -15.48 -21.99 10.07
C LYS A 177 -14.66 -22.75 9.04
N ALA A 178 -14.32 -22.10 7.91
CA ALA A 178 -13.56 -22.75 6.84
C ALA A 178 -12.15 -23.19 7.27
N TYR A 179 -11.47 -22.39 8.11
CA TYR A 179 -10.08 -22.65 8.49
C TYR A 179 -9.91 -23.30 9.86
N TYR A 180 -10.89 -23.13 10.76
CA TYR A 180 -10.83 -23.71 12.10
C TYR A 180 -10.84 -25.24 12.05
N GLU A 181 -11.74 -25.83 11.30
CA GLU A 181 -11.86 -27.30 11.17
C GLU A 181 -10.61 -27.93 10.59
N GLU A 182 -9.91 -27.22 9.72
CA GLU A 182 -8.74 -27.77 9.03
C GLU A 182 -7.43 -27.58 9.81
N PHE A 183 -7.23 -26.41 10.41
CA PHE A 183 -5.93 -26.05 10.98
C PHE A 183 -5.86 -26.13 12.50
N CYS A 184 -6.98 -26.05 13.21
CA CYS A 184 -6.97 -25.89 14.67
C CYS A 184 -7.14 -27.20 15.46
N ASP A 185 -7.38 -28.33 14.80
CA ASP A 185 -7.42 -29.70 15.34
C ASP A 185 -8.01 -29.81 16.77
N GLY A 186 -9.28 -29.39 16.92
CA GLY A 186 -10.03 -29.46 18.18
C GLY A 186 -9.66 -28.41 19.25
N PHE A 187 -8.81 -27.46 18.93
CA PHE A 187 -8.57 -26.31 19.83
C PHE A 187 -9.75 -25.35 19.76
N GLU A 188 -10.55 -25.30 20.82
CA GLU A 188 -11.65 -24.34 20.93
C GLU A 188 -11.13 -22.97 21.36
N GLY A 189 -11.18 -22.01 20.43
CA GLY A 189 -10.91 -20.62 20.71
C GLY A 189 -12.19 -19.78 20.72
N ASN A 190 -12.17 -18.65 21.38
CA ASN A 190 -13.26 -17.68 21.36
C ASN A 190 -13.06 -16.67 20.20
N PHE A 191 -13.49 -17.04 18.98
CA PHE A 191 -13.42 -16.15 17.83
C PHE A 191 -14.52 -15.07 17.91
N ILE A 192 -14.12 -13.82 17.86
CA ILE A 192 -15.00 -12.68 17.79
C ILE A 192 -14.89 -12.08 16.39
N GLU A 193 -15.98 -12.08 15.67
CA GLU A 193 -16.09 -11.47 14.35
C GLU A 193 -15.89 -9.95 14.45
N ILE A 194 -15.13 -9.39 13.49
CA ILE A 194 -15.00 -7.95 13.36
C ILE A 194 -16.12 -7.45 12.42
N PRO A 195 -17.03 -6.57 12.90
CA PRO A 195 -18.06 -6.01 12.05
C PRO A 195 -17.49 -5.36 10.79
N GLU A 196 -18.22 -5.45 9.69
CA GLU A 196 -17.75 -4.94 8.40
C GLU A 196 -17.39 -3.46 8.44
N ALA A 197 -18.16 -2.65 9.17
CA ALA A 197 -17.89 -1.22 9.36
C ALA A 197 -16.57 -0.95 10.10
N ASP A 198 -16.10 -1.89 10.93
CA ASP A 198 -14.85 -1.78 11.69
C ASP A 198 -13.63 -2.32 10.91
N ARG A 199 -13.85 -2.86 9.70
CA ARG A 199 -12.80 -3.41 8.83
C ARG A 199 -12.23 -2.43 7.81
N ILE A 200 -12.66 -1.17 7.89
CA ILE A 200 -12.12 -0.08 7.07
C ILE A 200 -11.72 1.11 7.94
N LYS A 201 -10.57 1.69 7.64
CA LYS A 201 -10.08 2.95 8.23
C LYS A 201 -9.60 3.88 7.14
N THR A 202 -10.07 5.12 7.16
CA THR A 202 -9.72 6.11 6.14
C THR A 202 -8.99 7.31 6.75
N PHE A 203 -8.07 7.88 5.95
CA PHE A 203 -7.38 9.12 6.25
C PHE A 203 -7.50 10.03 5.02
N GLU A 204 -8.14 11.19 5.20
CA GLU A 204 -8.42 12.13 4.13
C GLU A 204 -7.32 13.17 4.00
N PHE A 205 -7.01 13.53 2.75
CA PHE A 205 -5.98 14.52 2.44
C PHE A 205 -6.47 15.49 1.37
N GLU A 206 -6.02 16.72 1.50
CA GLU A 206 -6.15 17.74 0.46
C GLU A 206 -4.81 17.94 -0.26
N TYR A 207 -4.92 18.40 -1.50
CA TYR A 207 -3.75 18.69 -2.33
C TYR A 207 -2.97 19.88 -1.78
N ASP A 208 -1.68 19.67 -1.55
CA ASP A 208 -0.75 20.70 -1.09
C ASP A 208 0.31 21.00 -2.19
N PRO A 209 0.23 22.16 -2.88
CA PRO A 209 1.20 22.53 -3.90
C PRO A 209 2.62 22.67 -3.37
N GLN A 210 2.82 23.04 -2.08
CA GLN A 210 4.14 23.20 -1.50
C GLN A 210 4.87 21.87 -1.36
N VAL A 211 4.13 20.79 -1.09
CA VAL A 211 4.70 19.43 -1.08
C VAL A 211 5.17 19.04 -2.47
N ILE A 212 4.40 19.36 -3.51
CA ILE A 212 4.78 19.08 -4.89
C ILE A 212 6.01 19.88 -5.33
N GLU A 213 6.05 21.16 -5.05
CA GLU A 213 7.22 22.01 -5.35
C GLU A 213 8.50 21.47 -4.69
N LYS A 214 8.39 21.05 -3.42
CA LYS A 214 9.49 20.41 -2.70
C LYS A 214 9.93 19.10 -3.35
N LEU A 215 8.98 18.25 -3.74
CA LEU A 215 9.30 16.98 -4.39
C LEU A 215 9.90 17.18 -5.79
N GLN A 216 9.44 18.17 -6.55
CA GLN A 216 10.04 18.54 -7.84
C GLN A 216 11.51 19.00 -7.67
N ALA A 217 11.79 19.86 -6.69
CA ALA A 217 13.16 20.24 -6.37
C ALA A 217 14.03 19.01 -6.03
N ARG A 218 13.49 18.03 -5.26
CA ARG A 218 14.20 16.79 -4.97
C ARG A 218 14.46 15.94 -6.20
N VAL A 219 13.53 15.90 -7.15
CA VAL A 219 13.75 15.20 -8.43
C VAL A 219 14.90 15.84 -9.21
N LEU A 220 15.03 17.15 -9.19
CA LEU A 220 16.17 17.83 -9.83
C LEU A 220 17.49 17.47 -9.13
N GLU A 221 17.54 17.48 -7.79
CA GLU A 221 18.72 17.00 -7.04
C GLU A 221 19.07 15.53 -7.36
N CYS A 222 18.07 14.67 -7.56
CA CYS A 222 18.29 13.29 -8.02
C CYS A 222 18.95 13.24 -9.39
N ARG A 223 18.50 14.08 -10.35
CA ARG A 223 19.08 14.15 -11.70
C ARG A 223 20.53 14.63 -11.65
N GLU A 224 20.82 15.67 -10.87
CA GLU A 224 22.18 16.15 -10.65
C GLU A 224 23.05 15.05 -10.05
N TYR A 225 22.57 14.39 -8.99
CA TYR A 225 23.31 13.27 -8.39
C TYR A 225 23.57 12.13 -9.36
N ILE A 226 22.56 11.71 -10.16
CA ILE A 226 22.71 10.69 -11.20
C ILE A 226 23.78 11.11 -12.22
N ALA A 227 23.80 12.39 -12.65
CA ALA A 227 24.79 12.90 -13.58
C ALA A 227 26.23 12.83 -13.03
N THR A 228 26.41 12.91 -11.71
CA THR A 228 27.75 12.74 -11.08
C THR A 228 28.26 11.29 -11.08
N ILE A 229 27.34 10.31 -11.19
CA ILE A 229 27.69 8.87 -11.16
C ILE A 229 28.01 8.34 -12.55
N ILE A 230 27.35 8.90 -13.57
CA ILE A 230 27.56 8.49 -14.96
C ILE A 230 28.80 9.26 -15.47
N LYS A 231 29.91 8.57 -15.48
CA LYS A 231 31.16 9.08 -16.10
C LYS A 231 31.32 8.55 -17.50
#